data_b97518cff533bbe6f127e6b2e3a81e73
#
_entry.id   b97518cff533bbe6f127e6b2e3a81e73
#
_cell.length_a   1.000
_cell.length_b   1.000
_cell.length_c   1.000
_cell.angle_alpha   90.00
_cell.angle_beta   90.00
_cell.angle_gamma   90.00
#
_symmetry.space_group_name_H-M   'P 1'
#
loop_
_entity.id
_entity.type
_entity.pdbx_description
1 polymer ?
#
loop_
_entity_poly.entity_id
_entity_poly.type
_entity_poly.pdbx_seq_one_letter_code
_entity_poly.pdbx_strand_id
1 'polypeptide(L)'
;MSVFVGFGAHLNGPSSGQTGRPCASKLPGRSERHEIAMARTDGVLAAEALNGIALVHLERGEWAQARDQLGRALELGAESKELVGRIEQNLGVMANIHGDLAAAMEHYRRSLNAFRQGRDERGCAIAYHNLGMLSADQRLWDDAEQYYRASLEVAESTDDVHLRAHVLLNRTEVHLARSRFEPARQDAEEALRIFDSLGMAGGKSSAYRFLGMVYRETGRTTLAEARLRAAVHLSAGVGAALDEAEASRELALLYQGLGRSQEALRLLNMSHRLFRRLDARVDLVDVKAKVGHLESVYLEIVREWGRSIESSDTYTHGHSERVATYAAALATAMGLDETEMQTIRVGAYLHDLGKVRIPHEILNKPGRLTNEEFEEMKRHPEYGIELLASVEFPWDIRPIIRSHHEKLDGSGYPDRLRGDEIPLSAQLICIVDVYDALTSNRPYRRALHSDEAARHLMDEVFQGKFLKMHVEAFLDTQQITTLA
;
A
#
# COMPACT_ATOMS: atom_id res chain seq x y z
N MET A 1 -7.96 4.88 -9.36
CA MET A 1 -7.65 6.24 -8.83
C MET A 1 -6.22 6.73 -9.07
N SER A 2 -5.29 5.92 -9.57
CA SER A 2 -3.88 6.31 -9.84
C SER A 2 -3.67 7.42 -10.85
N VAL A 3 -4.64 7.74 -11.67
CA VAL A 3 -4.52 8.72 -12.77
C VAL A 3 -5.07 10.11 -12.38
N PHE A 4 -5.64 10.23 -11.18
CA PHE A 4 -6.43 11.41 -10.80
C PHE A 4 -5.61 12.67 -10.54
N VAL A 5 -4.44 12.58 -9.94
CA VAL A 5 -3.64 13.76 -9.53
C VAL A 5 -3.03 14.50 -10.74
N GLY A 6 -2.78 13.78 -11.85
CA GLY A 6 -2.23 14.38 -13.07
C GLY A 6 -3.29 14.89 -14.08
N PHE A 7 -4.52 14.37 -14.00
CA PHE A 7 -5.51 14.57 -15.06
C PHE A 7 -6.34 15.87 -14.92
N GLY A 8 -6.70 16.22 -13.68
CA GLY A 8 -7.48 17.45 -13.44
C GLY A 8 -6.71 18.73 -13.78
N ALA A 9 -5.40 18.74 -13.57
CA ALA A 9 -4.55 19.90 -13.83
C ALA A 9 -4.20 20.09 -15.31
N HIS A 10 -4.16 19.02 -16.11
CA HIS A 10 -3.75 19.09 -17.52
C HIS A 10 -4.90 19.27 -18.52
N LEU A 11 -6.12 18.83 -18.19
CA LEU A 11 -7.26 18.93 -19.11
C LEU A 11 -7.99 20.28 -19.05
N ASN A 12 -7.84 21.05 -17.98
CA ASN A 12 -8.51 22.36 -17.80
C ASN A 12 -7.65 23.56 -18.21
N GLY A 13 -6.52 23.35 -18.88
CA GLY A 13 -5.71 24.42 -19.46
C GLY A 13 -6.29 24.89 -20.80
N PRO A 14 -6.18 26.20 -21.17
CA PRO A 14 -6.56 26.66 -22.49
C PRO A 14 -5.75 25.90 -23.54
N SER A 15 -6.42 25.46 -24.62
CA SER A 15 -5.83 24.82 -25.79
C SER A 15 -4.89 25.79 -26.52
N SER A 16 -3.68 25.93 -26.06
CA SER A 16 -2.60 26.58 -26.81
C SER A 16 -1.37 25.66 -26.68
N GLY A 17 -1.04 25.02 -27.80
CA GLY A 17 0.16 24.21 -27.91
C GLY A 17 1.39 25.04 -27.57
N GLN A 18 2.00 24.68 -26.44
CA GLN A 18 3.40 24.90 -26.19
C GLN A 18 3.86 23.93 -25.09
N THR A 19 4.73 23.05 -25.49
CA THR A 19 5.54 22.14 -24.68
C THR A 19 6.39 22.95 -23.68
N GLY A 20 6.37 22.58 -22.38
CA GLY A 20 7.48 22.98 -21.56
C GLY A 20 7.19 23.36 -20.12
N ARG A 21 7.68 22.51 -19.22
CA ARG A 21 8.04 22.70 -17.80
C ARG A 21 6.92 23.09 -16.82
N PRO A 22 6.77 22.43 -15.67
CA PRO A 22 5.91 22.89 -14.59
C PRO A 22 6.46 24.21 -14.06
N CYS A 23 5.74 25.29 -14.35
CA CYS A 23 6.20 26.62 -14.04
C CYS A 23 5.53 27.15 -12.76
N ALA A 24 6.26 27.11 -11.65
CA ALA A 24 5.92 27.85 -10.44
C ALA A 24 5.75 29.38 -10.68
N SER A 25 6.11 29.86 -11.88
CA SER A 25 6.06 31.27 -12.27
C SER A 25 4.70 31.79 -12.80
N LYS A 26 3.67 30.91 -12.90
CA LYS A 26 2.33 31.33 -13.43
C LYS A 26 1.37 31.85 -12.36
N LEU A 27 1.69 31.75 -11.07
CA LEU A 27 0.83 32.22 -9.98
C LEU A 27 0.51 33.73 -9.99
N PRO A 28 1.49 34.61 -10.15
CA PRO A 28 1.23 36.04 -10.18
C PRO A 28 0.26 36.46 -11.30
N GLY A 29 0.45 35.92 -12.49
CA GLY A 29 -0.38 36.30 -13.64
C GLY A 29 -1.86 35.88 -13.59
N ARG A 30 -2.19 34.82 -12.81
CA ARG A 30 -3.59 34.39 -12.59
C ARG A 30 -4.29 35.29 -11.56
N SER A 31 -3.60 35.65 -10.49
CA SER A 31 -4.09 36.58 -9.48
C SER A 31 -4.35 37.98 -10.09
N GLU A 32 -3.39 38.50 -10.87
CA GLU A 32 -3.52 39.77 -11.57
C GLU A 32 -4.70 39.80 -12.57
N ARG A 33 -4.93 38.71 -13.29
CA ARG A 33 -6.09 38.59 -14.19
C ARG A 33 -7.41 38.65 -13.43
N HIS A 34 -7.49 38.03 -12.26
CA HIS A 34 -8.67 38.10 -11.41
C HIS A 34 -8.94 39.55 -10.96
N GLU A 35 -7.94 40.26 -10.47
CA GLU A 35 -8.07 41.67 -10.04
C GLU A 35 -8.52 42.55 -11.17
N ILE A 36 -7.96 42.39 -12.37
CA ILE A 36 -8.37 43.14 -13.58
C ILE A 36 -9.81 42.81 -13.97
N ALA A 37 -10.23 41.54 -13.91
CA ALA A 37 -11.60 41.13 -14.25
C ALA A 37 -12.61 41.68 -13.26
N MET A 38 -12.31 41.65 -11.97
CA MET A 38 -13.15 42.26 -10.92
C MET A 38 -13.27 43.77 -11.08
N ALA A 39 -12.17 44.43 -11.41
CA ALA A 39 -12.18 45.89 -11.68
C ALA A 39 -13.02 46.30 -12.92
N ARG A 40 -13.17 45.38 -13.88
CA ARG A 40 -13.98 45.56 -15.09
C ARG A 40 -15.42 45.08 -14.96
N THR A 41 -15.83 44.57 -13.77
CA THR A 41 -17.15 43.94 -13.58
C THR A 41 -17.43 42.78 -14.52
N ASP A 42 -16.40 42.14 -15.06
CA ASP A 42 -16.50 40.93 -15.88
C ASP A 42 -16.53 39.68 -14.99
N GLY A 43 -17.73 39.24 -14.63
CA GLY A 43 -17.95 38.13 -13.73
C GLY A 43 -17.37 36.80 -14.26
N VAL A 44 -17.48 36.56 -15.58
CA VAL A 44 -16.99 35.31 -16.19
C VAL A 44 -15.46 35.25 -16.16
N LEU A 45 -14.77 36.33 -16.52
CA LEU A 45 -13.31 36.39 -16.50
C LEU A 45 -12.76 36.25 -15.05
N ALA A 46 -13.45 36.92 -14.09
CA ALA A 46 -13.12 36.77 -12.67
C ALA A 46 -13.31 35.33 -12.19
N ALA A 47 -14.40 34.67 -12.58
CA ALA A 47 -14.66 33.26 -12.24
C ALA A 47 -13.62 32.33 -12.87
N GLU A 48 -13.18 32.54 -14.10
CA GLU A 48 -12.08 31.80 -14.71
C GLU A 48 -10.76 31.92 -13.92
N ALA A 49 -10.44 33.16 -13.50
CA ALA A 49 -9.24 33.40 -12.69
C ALA A 49 -9.32 32.70 -11.34
N LEU A 50 -10.46 32.74 -10.64
CA LEU A 50 -10.70 32.05 -9.37
C LEU A 50 -10.60 30.54 -9.53
N ASN A 51 -11.22 29.97 -10.58
CA ASN A 51 -11.08 28.54 -10.89
C ASN A 51 -9.61 28.18 -11.14
N GLY A 52 -8.85 29.00 -11.82
CA GLY A 52 -7.42 28.81 -12.01
C GLY A 52 -6.60 28.88 -10.71
N ILE A 53 -6.96 29.79 -9.80
CA ILE A 53 -6.33 29.89 -8.46
C ILE A 53 -6.67 28.65 -7.63
N ALA A 54 -7.92 28.20 -7.66
CA ALA A 54 -8.36 27.00 -6.96
C ALA A 54 -7.57 25.76 -7.37
N LEU A 55 -7.26 25.57 -8.66
CA LEU A 55 -6.42 24.47 -9.13
C LEU A 55 -5.02 24.49 -8.49
N VAL A 56 -4.45 25.67 -8.30
CA VAL A 56 -3.15 25.80 -7.64
C VAL A 56 -3.25 25.45 -6.15
N HIS A 57 -4.33 25.82 -5.47
CA HIS A 57 -4.58 25.42 -4.09
C HIS A 57 -4.78 23.90 -3.98
N LEU A 58 -5.49 23.28 -4.95
CA LEU A 58 -5.63 21.81 -5.01
C LEU A 58 -4.28 21.11 -5.15
N GLU A 59 -3.40 21.59 -6.04
CA GLU A 59 -2.06 21.04 -6.23
C GLU A 59 -1.18 21.13 -4.95
N ARG A 60 -1.46 22.11 -4.09
CA ARG A 60 -0.75 22.32 -2.82
C ARG A 60 -1.38 21.61 -1.62
N GLY A 61 -2.55 20.98 -1.79
CA GLY A 61 -3.30 20.40 -0.70
C GLY A 61 -4.01 21.43 0.21
N GLU A 62 -4.18 22.66 -0.26
CA GLU A 62 -4.84 23.76 0.45
C GLU A 62 -6.36 23.71 0.21
N TRP A 63 -7.01 22.65 0.73
CA TRP A 63 -8.38 22.28 0.39
C TRP A 63 -9.45 23.33 0.73
N ALA A 64 -9.32 24.00 1.87
CA ALA A 64 -10.27 25.01 2.31
C ALA A 64 -10.26 26.23 1.37
N GLN A 65 -9.06 26.68 0.98
CA GLN A 65 -8.88 27.79 0.04
C GLN A 65 -9.39 27.41 -1.36
N ALA A 66 -9.10 26.19 -1.82
CA ALA A 66 -9.60 25.69 -3.09
C ALA A 66 -11.14 25.73 -3.14
N ARG A 67 -11.80 25.23 -2.10
CA ARG A 67 -13.25 25.19 -1.98
C ARG A 67 -13.86 26.60 -2.00
N ASP A 68 -13.28 27.53 -1.23
CA ASP A 68 -13.73 28.93 -1.20
C ASP A 68 -13.66 29.57 -2.60
N GLN A 69 -12.51 29.41 -3.28
CA GLN A 69 -12.33 29.97 -4.61
C GLN A 69 -13.29 29.36 -5.64
N LEU A 70 -13.52 28.03 -5.60
CA LEU A 70 -14.47 27.35 -6.49
C LEU A 70 -15.92 27.79 -6.22
N GLY A 71 -16.31 27.97 -4.96
CA GLY A 71 -17.63 28.47 -4.59
C GLY A 71 -17.89 29.88 -5.16
N ARG A 72 -16.94 30.81 -4.97
CA ARG A 72 -16.99 32.15 -5.53
C ARG A 72 -16.97 32.15 -7.07
N ALA A 73 -16.18 31.27 -7.66
CA ALA A 73 -16.15 31.12 -9.11
C ALA A 73 -17.51 30.65 -9.67
N LEU A 74 -18.19 29.73 -8.94
CA LEU A 74 -19.50 29.23 -9.35
C LEU A 74 -20.57 30.34 -9.33
N GLU A 75 -20.55 31.21 -8.30
CA GLU A 75 -21.45 32.34 -8.20
C GLU A 75 -21.24 33.38 -9.34
N LEU A 76 -19.99 33.74 -9.58
CA LEU A 76 -19.64 34.73 -10.60
C LEU A 76 -19.78 34.22 -12.04
N GLY A 77 -19.53 32.92 -12.25
CA GLY A 77 -19.52 32.26 -13.55
C GLY A 77 -20.85 31.63 -13.98
N ALA A 78 -21.95 31.82 -13.26
CA ALA A 78 -23.25 31.14 -13.47
C ALA A 78 -23.83 31.26 -14.89
N GLU A 79 -23.51 32.32 -15.60
CA GLU A 79 -23.96 32.58 -16.99
C GLU A 79 -23.24 31.66 -17.99
N SER A 80 -21.98 31.31 -17.76
CA SER A 80 -21.19 30.43 -18.64
C SER A 80 -21.36 28.99 -18.27
N LYS A 81 -22.16 28.23 -19.02
CA LYS A 81 -22.41 26.81 -18.77
C LYS A 81 -21.15 25.95 -18.88
N GLU A 82 -20.25 26.29 -19.78
CA GLU A 82 -18.98 25.63 -19.92
C GLU A 82 -18.10 25.84 -18.68
N LEU A 83 -18.03 27.08 -18.16
CA LEU A 83 -17.27 27.38 -16.96
C LEU A 83 -17.87 26.69 -15.70
N VAL A 84 -19.20 26.72 -15.57
CA VAL A 84 -19.91 25.97 -14.51
C VAL A 84 -19.55 24.49 -14.58
N GLY A 85 -19.54 23.88 -15.78
CA GLY A 85 -19.13 22.50 -15.98
C GLY A 85 -17.72 22.21 -15.47
N ARG A 86 -16.76 23.09 -15.79
CA ARG A 86 -15.36 22.95 -15.30
C ARG A 86 -15.23 23.12 -13.79
N ILE A 87 -15.95 24.05 -13.18
CA ILE A 87 -15.92 24.29 -11.73
C ILE A 87 -16.54 23.10 -11.00
N GLU A 88 -17.69 22.63 -11.43
CA GLU A 88 -18.37 21.45 -10.86
C GLU A 88 -17.48 20.19 -10.97
N GLN A 89 -16.75 20.04 -12.08
CA GLN A 89 -15.77 18.98 -12.25
C GLN A 89 -14.65 19.06 -11.19
N ASN A 90 -14.11 20.24 -10.93
CA ASN A 90 -13.06 20.44 -9.94
C ASN A 90 -13.56 20.18 -8.50
N LEU A 91 -14.81 20.57 -8.20
CA LEU A 91 -15.48 20.23 -6.94
C LEU A 91 -15.66 18.71 -6.78
N GLY A 92 -16.03 18.03 -7.88
CA GLY A 92 -16.14 16.57 -7.92
C GLY A 92 -14.79 15.88 -7.66
N VAL A 93 -13.71 16.38 -8.28
CA VAL A 93 -12.35 15.90 -8.01
C VAL A 93 -12.00 16.06 -6.53
N MET A 94 -12.26 17.21 -5.96
CA MET A 94 -11.98 17.49 -4.55
C MET A 94 -12.78 16.57 -3.61
N ALA A 95 -14.09 16.41 -3.86
CA ALA A 95 -14.94 15.51 -3.08
C ALA A 95 -14.45 14.06 -3.15
N ASN A 96 -14.04 13.60 -4.34
CA ASN A 96 -13.51 12.26 -4.53
C ASN A 96 -12.18 12.05 -3.78
N ILE A 97 -11.28 13.02 -3.80
CA ILE A 97 -10.01 12.98 -3.04
C ILE A 97 -10.27 12.83 -1.54
N HIS A 98 -11.30 13.50 -1.03
CA HIS A 98 -11.71 13.39 0.38
C HIS A 98 -12.54 12.13 0.71
N GLY A 99 -12.80 11.28 -0.28
CA GLY A 99 -13.58 10.05 -0.10
C GLY A 99 -15.09 10.26 -0.01
N ASP A 100 -15.60 11.49 -0.24
CA ASP A 100 -17.04 11.77 -0.34
C ASP A 100 -17.54 11.42 -1.75
N LEU A 101 -17.68 10.10 -1.97
CA LEU A 101 -18.06 9.57 -3.29
C LEU A 101 -19.47 10.02 -3.70
N ALA A 102 -20.37 10.27 -2.73
CA ALA A 102 -21.71 10.75 -3.01
C ALA A 102 -21.70 12.20 -3.54
N ALA A 103 -20.97 13.08 -2.87
CA ALA A 103 -20.80 14.45 -3.33
C ALA A 103 -20.05 14.50 -4.68
N ALA A 104 -19.02 13.67 -4.86
CA ALA A 104 -18.30 13.58 -6.13
C ALA A 104 -19.23 13.18 -7.28
N MET A 105 -20.08 12.19 -7.09
CA MET A 105 -21.07 11.75 -8.09
C MET A 105 -22.02 12.88 -8.47
N GLU A 106 -22.51 13.62 -7.49
CA GLU A 106 -23.43 14.73 -7.71
C GLU A 106 -22.75 15.87 -8.49
N HIS A 107 -21.53 16.24 -8.11
CA HIS A 107 -20.76 17.27 -8.81
C HIS A 107 -20.46 16.87 -10.26
N TYR A 108 -20.05 15.63 -10.53
CA TYR A 108 -19.79 15.15 -11.90
C TYR A 108 -21.06 15.12 -12.74
N ARG A 109 -22.24 14.78 -12.16
CA ARG A 109 -23.52 14.86 -12.86
C ARG A 109 -23.90 16.30 -13.20
N ARG A 110 -23.69 17.24 -12.27
CA ARG A 110 -23.90 18.67 -12.53
C ARG A 110 -22.95 19.18 -13.61
N SER A 111 -21.68 18.79 -13.56
CA SER A 111 -20.69 19.09 -14.58
C SER A 111 -21.15 18.61 -15.96
N LEU A 112 -21.57 17.34 -16.09
CA LEU A 112 -22.09 16.78 -17.34
C LEU A 112 -23.31 17.54 -17.86
N ASN A 113 -24.26 17.88 -16.97
CA ASN A 113 -25.44 18.64 -17.35
C ASN A 113 -25.08 20.03 -17.84
N ALA A 114 -24.15 20.73 -17.19
CA ALA A 114 -23.67 22.05 -17.58
C ALA A 114 -22.97 22.00 -18.95
N PHE A 115 -22.08 21.05 -19.19
CA PHE A 115 -21.41 20.86 -20.48
C PHE A 115 -22.41 20.57 -21.62
N ARG A 116 -23.42 19.73 -21.35
CA ARG A 116 -24.51 19.48 -22.34
C ARG A 116 -25.26 20.74 -22.70
N GLN A 117 -25.62 21.60 -21.71
CA GLN A 117 -26.25 22.86 -21.93
C GLN A 117 -25.37 23.87 -22.70
N GLY A 118 -24.07 23.83 -22.42
CA GLY A 118 -23.04 24.63 -23.12
C GLY A 118 -22.64 24.09 -24.49
N ARG A 119 -23.13 22.88 -24.87
CA ARG A 119 -22.73 22.15 -26.10
C ARG A 119 -21.23 21.91 -26.19
N ASP A 120 -20.59 21.69 -25.02
CA ASP A 120 -19.18 21.34 -24.91
C ASP A 120 -19.05 19.81 -24.95
N GLU A 121 -18.86 19.27 -26.14
CA GLU A 121 -18.70 17.83 -26.33
C GLU A 121 -17.47 17.28 -25.59
N ARG A 122 -16.35 17.98 -25.65
CA ARG A 122 -15.13 17.59 -24.96
C ARG A 122 -15.32 17.57 -23.43
N GLY A 123 -15.98 18.58 -22.89
CA GLY A 123 -16.35 18.64 -21.48
C GLY A 123 -17.26 17.47 -21.08
N CYS A 124 -18.24 17.11 -21.92
CA CYS A 124 -19.08 15.94 -21.72
C CYS A 124 -18.26 14.66 -21.65
N ALA A 125 -17.30 14.46 -22.57
CA ALA A 125 -16.45 13.27 -22.60
C ALA A 125 -15.60 13.14 -21.33
N ILE A 126 -15.04 14.24 -20.82
CA ILE A 126 -14.29 14.27 -19.56
C ILE A 126 -15.21 13.96 -18.37
N ALA A 127 -16.42 14.53 -18.35
CA ALA A 127 -17.38 14.25 -17.28
C ALA A 127 -17.81 12.78 -17.28
N TYR A 128 -18.04 12.18 -18.44
CA TYR A 128 -18.29 10.74 -18.56
C TYR A 128 -17.11 9.90 -18.06
N HIS A 129 -15.88 10.26 -18.43
CA HIS A 129 -14.69 9.59 -17.93
C HIS A 129 -14.62 9.61 -16.38
N ASN A 130 -14.86 10.76 -15.77
CA ASN A 130 -14.84 10.90 -14.30
C ASN A 130 -15.97 10.11 -13.63
N LEU A 131 -17.19 10.10 -14.21
CA LEU A 131 -18.29 9.26 -13.73
C LEU A 131 -17.94 7.77 -13.85
N GLY A 132 -17.27 7.37 -14.94
CA GLY A 132 -16.78 6.01 -15.14
C GLY A 132 -15.78 5.58 -14.09
N MET A 133 -14.81 6.43 -13.77
CA MET A 133 -13.82 6.18 -12.72
C MET A 133 -14.50 6.02 -11.36
N LEU A 134 -15.38 6.94 -11.00
CA LEU A 134 -16.07 6.91 -9.71
C LEU A 134 -16.98 5.67 -9.59
N SER A 135 -17.63 5.26 -10.69
CA SER A 135 -18.42 4.02 -10.72
C SER A 135 -17.55 2.78 -10.56
N ALA A 136 -16.35 2.76 -11.16
CA ALA A 136 -15.39 1.68 -11.00
C ALA A 136 -14.86 1.58 -9.55
N ASP A 137 -14.58 2.70 -8.89
CA ASP A 137 -14.20 2.77 -7.47
C ASP A 137 -15.30 2.19 -6.56
N GLN A 138 -16.56 2.39 -6.92
CA GLN A 138 -17.73 1.81 -6.23
C GLN A 138 -18.06 0.38 -6.66
N ARG A 139 -17.27 -0.23 -7.55
CA ARG A 139 -17.50 -1.55 -8.15
C ARG A 139 -18.80 -1.67 -8.95
N LEU A 140 -19.34 -0.56 -9.42
CA LEU A 140 -20.50 -0.49 -10.32
C LEU A 140 -20.03 -0.67 -11.75
N TRP A 141 -19.57 -1.89 -12.07
CA TRP A 141 -18.84 -2.20 -13.31
C TRP A 141 -19.61 -1.90 -14.57
N ASP A 142 -20.93 -2.17 -14.59
CA ASP A 142 -21.77 -1.93 -15.77
C ASP A 142 -21.94 -0.43 -16.05
N ASP A 143 -22.12 0.37 -14.99
CA ASP A 143 -22.19 1.83 -15.11
C ASP A 143 -20.84 2.39 -15.57
N ALA A 144 -19.73 1.90 -15.02
CA ALA A 144 -18.38 2.30 -15.43
C ALA A 144 -18.14 2.04 -16.92
N GLU A 145 -18.48 0.83 -17.41
CA GLU A 145 -18.36 0.49 -18.84
C GLU A 145 -19.24 1.38 -19.71
N GLN A 146 -20.46 1.70 -19.29
CA GLN A 146 -21.36 2.57 -20.03
C GLN A 146 -20.78 4.00 -20.14
N TYR A 147 -20.28 4.54 -19.04
CA TYR A 147 -19.68 5.85 -19.02
C TYR A 147 -18.39 5.92 -19.84
N TYR A 148 -17.51 4.91 -19.73
CA TYR A 148 -16.30 4.86 -20.57
C TYR A 148 -16.60 4.73 -22.04
N ARG A 149 -17.64 3.98 -22.43
CA ARG A 149 -18.09 3.90 -23.82
C ARG A 149 -18.53 5.26 -24.33
N ALA A 150 -19.38 5.98 -23.57
CA ALA A 150 -19.83 7.31 -23.95
C ALA A 150 -18.66 8.32 -24.07
N SER A 151 -17.67 8.22 -23.19
CA SER A 151 -16.47 9.05 -23.27
C SER A 151 -15.62 8.73 -24.52
N LEU A 152 -15.45 7.45 -24.85
CA LEU A 152 -14.68 7.01 -26.03
C LEU A 152 -15.35 7.45 -27.34
N GLU A 153 -16.68 7.30 -27.46
CA GLU A 153 -17.43 7.74 -28.64
C GLU A 153 -17.19 9.21 -28.97
N VAL A 154 -17.19 10.07 -27.92
CA VAL A 154 -16.90 11.48 -28.12
C VAL A 154 -15.42 11.73 -28.38
N ALA A 155 -14.51 11.07 -27.66
CA ALA A 155 -13.07 11.22 -27.87
C ALA A 155 -12.65 10.81 -29.31
N GLU A 156 -13.29 9.79 -29.88
CA GLU A 156 -13.08 9.39 -31.26
C GLU A 156 -13.63 10.39 -32.27
N SER A 157 -14.84 10.93 -32.03
CA SER A 157 -15.45 11.94 -32.92
C SER A 157 -14.70 13.26 -32.93
N THR A 158 -14.03 13.62 -31.85
CA THR A 158 -13.27 14.86 -31.68
C THR A 158 -11.76 14.69 -31.91
N ASP A 159 -11.31 13.47 -32.27
CA ASP A 159 -9.89 13.11 -32.40
C ASP A 159 -9.05 13.45 -31.14
N ASP A 160 -9.68 13.36 -29.95
CA ASP A 160 -8.97 13.57 -28.67
C ASP A 160 -8.22 12.30 -28.26
N VAL A 161 -7.09 12.07 -28.93
CA VAL A 161 -6.25 10.86 -28.70
C VAL A 161 -5.73 10.79 -27.27
N HIS A 162 -5.54 11.95 -26.62
CA HIS A 162 -5.09 12.01 -25.23
C HIS A 162 -6.16 11.47 -24.27
N LEU A 163 -7.38 11.99 -24.37
CA LEU A 163 -8.51 11.50 -23.57
C LEU A 163 -8.77 10.01 -23.85
N ARG A 164 -8.76 9.61 -25.13
CA ARG A 164 -8.94 8.23 -25.56
C ARG A 164 -7.96 7.29 -24.85
N ALA A 165 -6.66 7.63 -24.78
CA ALA A 165 -5.67 6.80 -24.12
C ALA A 165 -5.95 6.60 -22.63
N HIS A 166 -6.37 7.66 -21.93
CA HIS A 166 -6.69 7.58 -20.51
C HIS A 166 -7.97 6.78 -20.24
N VAL A 167 -9.00 6.94 -21.07
CA VAL A 167 -10.24 6.17 -20.91
C VAL A 167 -9.99 4.67 -21.16
N LEU A 168 -9.21 4.31 -22.19
CA LEU A 168 -8.81 2.93 -22.45
C LEU A 168 -8.05 2.34 -21.26
N LEU A 169 -7.13 3.10 -20.69
CA LEU A 169 -6.34 2.66 -19.55
C LEU A 169 -7.23 2.37 -18.32
N ASN A 170 -8.19 3.25 -18.02
CA ASN A 170 -9.09 3.04 -16.88
C ASN A 170 -10.13 1.95 -17.15
N ARG A 171 -10.57 1.77 -18.40
CA ARG A 171 -11.41 0.65 -18.79
C ARG A 171 -10.69 -0.69 -18.67
N THR A 172 -9.37 -0.71 -18.85
CA THR A 172 -8.54 -1.90 -18.60
C THR A 172 -8.71 -2.42 -17.17
N GLU A 173 -8.79 -1.54 -16.18
CA GLU A 173 -9.03 -1.92 -14.78
C GLU A 173 -10.37 -2.63 -14.59
N VAL A 174 -11.43 -2.10 -15.21
CA VAL A 174 -12.77 -2.74 -15.18
C VAL A 174 -12.75 -4.12 -15.84
N HIS A 175 -12.06 -4.25 -16.98
CA HIS A 175 -11.91 -5.55 -17.63
C HIS A 175 -11.14 -6.55 -16.79
N LEU A 176 -10.06 -6.12 -16.11
CA LEU A 176 -9.30 -6.95 -15.16
C LEU A 176 -10.18 -7.40 -13.99
N ALA A 177 -10.94 -6.48 -13.37
CA ALA A 177 -11.82 -6.79 -12.25
C ALA A 177 -12.92 -7.80 -12.62
N ARG A 178 -13.32 -7.82 -13.89
CA ARG A 178 -14.29 -8.79 -14.46
C ARG A 178 -13.64 -10.02 -15.10
N SER A 179 -12.33 -10.22 -14.90
CA SER A 179 -11.55 -11.32 -15.48
C SER A 179 -11.63 -11.42 -17.02
N ARG A 180 -11.85 -10.28 -17.69
CA ARG A 180 -11.88 -10.18 -19.16
C ARG A 180 -10.49 -9.82 -19.67
N PHE A 181 -9.57 -10.77 -19.61
CA PHE A 181 -8.14 -10.51 -19.83
C PHE A 181 -7.78 -10.10 -21.26
N GLU A 182 -8.47 -10.62 -22.28
CA GLU A 182 -8.18 -10.25 -23.67
C GLU A 182 -8.63 -8.82 -24.00
N PRO A 183 -9.84 -8.34 -23.67
CA PRO A 183 -10.20 -6.93 -23.76
C PRO A 183 -9.26 -6.02 -22.94
N ALA A 184 -8.90 -6.41 -21.73
CA ALA A 184 -7.95 -5.66 -20.90
C ALA A 184 -6.60 -5.49 -21.59
N ARG A 185 -6.08 -6.56 -22.21
CA ARG A 185 -4.81 -6.51 -22.95
C ARG A 185 -4.90 -5.55 -24.13
N GLN A 186 -5.97 -5.65 -24.92
CA GLN A 186 -6.17 -4.82 -26.11
C GLN A 186 -6.24 -3.33 -25.76
N ASP A 187 -7.02 -2.97 -24.74
CA ASP A 187 -7.15 -1.59 -24.28
C ASP A 187 -5.80 -1.04 -23.77
N ALA A 188 -5.09 -1.82 -22.95
CA ALA A 188 -3.79 -1.41 -22.42
C ALA A 188 -2.71 -1.28 -23.50
N GLU A 189 -2.70 -2.16 -24.52
CA GLU A 189 -1.77 -2.07 -25.64
C GLU A 189 -2.08 -0.87 -26.56
N GLU A 190 -3.36 -0.54 -26.76
CA GLU A 190 -3.77 0.63 -27.51
C GLU A 190 -3.39 1.91 -26.76
N ALA A 191 -3.69 1.99 -25.47
CA ALA A 191 -3.29 3.11 -24.62
C ALA A 191 -1.76 3.31 -24.63
N LEU A 192 -0.99 2.22 -24.51
CA LEU A 192 0.48 2.24 -24.58
C LEU A 192 0.98 2.82 -25.91
N ARG A 193 0.41 2.42 -27.05
CA ARG A 193 0.78 2.94 -28.37
C ARG A 193 0.53 4.45 -28.47
N ILE A 194 -0.62 4.92 -27.96
CA ILE A 194 -0.94 6.34 -27.95
C ILE A 194 0.03 7.10 -27.03
N PHE A 195 0.24 6.65 -25.79
CA PHE A 195 1.17 7.32 -24.87
C PHE A 195 2.61 7.33 -25.39
N ASP A 196 3.01 6.29 -26.12
CA ASP A 196 4.33 6.25 -26.78
C ASP A 196 4.44 7.31 -27.87
N SER A 197 3.43 7.43 -28.73
CA SER A 197 3.39 8.44 -29.79
C SER A 197 3.37 9.89 -29.25
N LEU A 198 2.77 10.09 -28.06
CA LEU A 198 2.70 11.38 -27.40
C LEU A 198 3.91 11.69 -26.51
N GLY A 199 4.85 10.74 -26.34
CA GLY A 199 6.01 10.89 -25.44
C GLY A 199 5.65 10.96 -23.96
N MET A 200 4.49 10.43 -23.54
CA MET A 200 3.95 10.52 -22.18
C MET A 200 4.46 9.39 -21.29
N ALA A 201 5.59 9.58 -20.65
CA ALA A 201 6.25 8.53 -19.84
C ALA A 201 5.38 8.02 -18.67
N GLY A 202 4.61 8.89 -17.99
CA GLY A 202 3.69 8.49 -16.93
C GLY A 202 2.58 7.56 -17.43
N GLY A 203 1.90 7.92 -18.54
CA GLY A 203 0.89 7.08 -19.16
C GLY A 203 1.44 5.71 -19.61
N LYS A 204 2.67 5.70 -20.14
CA LYS A 204 3.38 4.45 -20.50
C LYS A 204 3.63 3.58 -19.27
N SER A 205 4.04 4.16 -18.14
CA SER A 205 4.25 3.44 -16.91
C SER A 205 2.99 2.74 -16.43
N SER A 206 1.87 3.45 -16.39
CA SER A 206 0.57 2.90 -15.99
C SER A 206 0.10 1.82 -16.96
N ALA A 207 0.28 2.01 -18.27
CA ALA A 207 -0.06 0.99 -19.28
C ALA A 207 0.80 -0.29 -19.12
N TYR A 208 2.10 -0.15 -18.85
CA TYR A 208 2.97 -1.30 -18.55
C TYR A 208 2.54 -2.02 -17.28
N ARG A 209 2.12 -1.30 -16.23
CA ARG A 209 1.60 -1.89 -14.99
C ARG A 209 0.37 -2.75 -15.28
N PHE A 210 -0.63 -2.24 -15.99
CA PHE A 210 -1.83 -3.00 -16.33
C PHE A 210 -1.53 -4.20 -17.25
N LEU A 211 -0.66 -4.05 -18.23
CA LEU A 211 -0.21 -5.19 -19.03
C LEU A 211 0.49 -6.25 -18.18
N GLY A 212 1.30 -5.84 -17.22
CA GLY A 212 1.93 -6.74 -16.26
C GLY A 212 0.91 -7.51 -15.44
N MET A 213 -0.15 -6.84 -14.95
CA MET A 213 -1.26 -7.48 -14.25
C MET A 213 -1.98 -8.49 -15.13
N VAL A 214 -2.35 -8.12 -16.37
CA VAL A 214 -2.97 -9.04 -17.34
C VAL A 214 -2.11 -10.29 -17.56
N TYR A 215 -0.81 -10.11 -17.75
CA TYR A 215 0.09 -11.25 -17.98
C TYR A 215 0.28 -12.11 -16.73
N ARG A 216 0.25 -11.54 -15.52
CA ARG A 216 0.25 -12.30 -14.28
C ARG A 216 -1.00 -13.17 -14.17
N GLU A 217 -2.18 -12.59 -14.34
CA GLU A 217 -3.47 -13.32 -14.26
C GLU A 217 -3.62 -14.41 -15.34
N THR A 218 -2.93 -14.24 -16.48
CA THR A 218 -2.93 -15.24 -17.56
C THR A 218 -1.74 -16.22 -17.51
N GLY A 219 -0.96 -16.23 -16.42
CA GLY A 219 0.17 -17.14 -16.20
C GLY A 219 1.41 -16.88 -17.06
N ARG A 220 1.47 -15.74 -17.76
CA ARG A 220 2.62 -15.36 -18.61
C ARG A 220 3.67 -14.62 -17.77
N THR A 221 4.26 -15.31 -16.81
CA THR A 221 5.09 -14.73 -15.75
C THR A 221 6.29 -13.93 -16.23
N THR A 222 7.00 -14.39 -17.27
CA THR A 222 8.15 -13.67 -17.84
C THR A 222 7.73 -12.33 -18.46
N LEU A 223 6.60 -12.29 -19.18
CA LEU A 223 6.07 -11.05 -19.74
C LEU A 223 5.56 -10.12 -18.64
N ALA A 224 4.90 -10.67 -17.62
CA ALA A 224 4.46 -9.91 -16.46
C ALA A 224 5.65 -9.22 -15.77
N GLU A 225 6.71 -9.95 -15.47
CA GLU A 225 7.92 -9.42 -14.86
C GLU A 225 8.55 -8.30 -15.70
N ALA A 226 8.70 -8.52 -17.01
CA ALA A 226 9.28 -7.53 -17.91
C ALA A 226 8.46 -6.22 -17.92
N ARG A 227 7.12 -6.31 -17.97
CA ARG A 227 6.23 -5.15 -18.02
C ARG A 227 6.20 -4.40 -16.67
N LEU A 228 6.10 -5.13 -15.56
CA LEU A 228 6.08 -4.52 -14.23
C LEU A 228 7.43 -3.85 -13.88
N ARG A 229 8.56 -4.46 -14.24
CA ARG A 229 9.87 -3.82 -14.10
C ARG A 229 9.98 -2.54 -14.92
N ALA A 230 9.49 -2.56 -16.17
CA ALA A 230 9.47 -1.36 -17.00
C ALA A 230 8.60 -0.26 -16.39
N ALA A 231 7.44 -0.61 -15.80
CA ALA A 231 6.59 0.34 -15.09
C ALA A 231 7.31 0.98 -13.90
N VAL A 232 7.94 0.20 -13.03
CA VAL A 232 8.71 0.71 -11.88
C VAL A 232 9.84 1.63 -12.34
N HIS A 233 10.61 1.22 -13.34
CA HIS A 233 11.72 2.01 -13.84
C HIS A 233 11.28 3.35 -14.45
N LEU A 234 10.21 3.34 -15.25
CA LEU A 234 9.68 4.55 -15.89
C LEU A 234 9.10 5.53 -14.87
N SER A 235 8.28 5.05 -13.91
CA SER A 235 7.68 5.91 -12.89
C SER A 235 8.74 6.54 -11.98
N ALA A 236 9.76 5.77 -11.58
CA ALA A 236 10.90 6.29 -10.82
C ALA A 236 11.67 7.37 -11.62
N GLY A 237 11.88 7.15 -12.93
CA GLY A 237 12.60 8.08 -13.80
C GLY A 237 11.90 9.43 -13.98
N VAL A 238 10.57 9.48 -13.89
CA VAL A 238 9.79 10.73 -14.01
C VAL A 238 9.34 11.29 -12.65
N GLY A 239 9.71 10.64 -11.55
CA GLY A 239 9.34 11.07 -10.19
C GLY A 239 7.85 10.87 -9.86
N ALA A 240 7.14 9.97 -10.56
CA ALA A 240 5.74 9.65 -10.34
C ALA A 240 5.61 8.66 -9.17
N ALA A 241 5.74 9.16 -7.95
CA ALA A 241 5.84 8.35 -6.74
C ALA A 241 4.63 7.42 -6.51
N LEU A 242 3.42 7.83 -6.90
CA LEU A 242 2.21 7.01 -6.79
C LEU A 242 2.27 5.82 -7.76
N ASP A 243 2.58 6.07 -9.03
CA ASP A 243 2.69 5.02 -10.04
C ASP A 243 3.84 4.05 -9.72
N GLU A 244 4.96 4.56 -9.18
CA GLU A 244 6.09 3.74 -8.72
C GLU A 244 5.68 2.83 -7.56
N ALA A 245 4.93 3.35 -6.59
CA ALA A 245 4.44 2.57 -5.46
C ALA A 245 3.49 1.45 -5.90
N GLU A 246 2.55 1.77 -6.79
CA GLU A 246 1.60 0.79 -7.33
C GLU A 246 2.27 -0.27 -8.21
N ALA A 247 3.16 0.12 -9.10
CA ALA A 247 3.90 -0.81 -9.95
C ALA A 247 4.80 -1.75 -9.13
N SER A 248 5.44 -1.21 -8.07
CA SER A 248 6.25 -2.00 -7.13
C SER A 248 5.42 -3.02 -6.37
N ARG A 249 4.21 -2.65 -5.92
CA ARG A 249 3.27 -3.58 -5.29
C ARG A 249 2.88 -4.72 -6.24
N GLU A 250 2.51 -4.41 -7.48
CA GLU A 250 2.11 -5.43 -8.44
C GLU A 250 3.27 -6.39 -8.78
N LEU A 251 4.50 -5.87 -8.89
CA LEU A 251 5.69 -6.69 -9.10
C LEU A 251 5.99 -7.57 -7.87
N ALA A 252 5.76 -7.06 -6.66
CA ALA A 252 5.88 -7.84 -5.44
C ALA A 252 4.90 -9.01 -5.39
N LEU A 253 3.63 -8.79 -5.77
CA LEU A 253 2.61 -9.85 -5.87
C LEU A 253 3.01 -10.94 -6.89
N LEU A 254 3.60 -10.55 -8.02
CA LEU A 254 4.14 -11.51 -8.98
C LEU A 254 5.27 -12.34 -8.34
N TYR A 255 6.21 -11.71 -7.64
CA TYR A 255 7.33 -12.41 -7.00
C TYR A 255 6.88 -13.30 -5.85
N GLN A 256 5.85 -12.91 -5.11
CA GLN A 256 5.19 -13.79 -4.12
C GLN A 256 4.70 -15.09 -4.77
N GLY A 257 3.92 -14.97 -5.86
CA GLY A 257 3.41 -16.13 -6.58
C GLY A 257 4.51 -17.03 -7.21
N LEU A 258 5.74 -16.51 -7.36
CA LEU A 258 6.91 -17.24 -7.83
C LEU A 258 7.79 -17.79 -6.68
N GLY A 259 7.40 -17.60 -5.41
CA GLY A 259 8.20 -18.00 -4.24
C GLY A 259 9.44 -17.13 -3.98
N ARG A 260 9.58 -15.97 -4.65
CA ARG A 260 10.71 -15.05 -4.52
C ARG A 260 10.47 -14.03 -3.38
N SER A 261 10.24 -14.54 -2.17
CA SER A 261 9.76 -13.76 -1.03
C SER A 261 10.66 -12.56 -0.65
N GLN A 262 11.99 -12.72 -0.70
CA GLN A 262 12.90 -11.62 -0.37
C GLN A 262 12.77 -10.43 -1.36
N GLU A 263 12.63 -10.72 -2.64
CA GLU A 263 12.47 -9.69 -3.67
C GLU A 263 11.10 -9.02 -3.58
N ALA A 264 10.07 -9.81 -3.27
CA ALA A 264 8.72 -9.30 -3.00
C ALA A 264 8.74 -8.31 -1.82
N LEU A 265 9.37 -8.68 -0.69
CA LEU A 265 9.46 -7.83 0.49
C LEU A 265 10.24 -6.52 0.23
N ARG A 266 11.34 -6.57 -0.54
CA ARG A 266 12.06 -5.33 -0.95
C ARG A 266 11.17 -4.35 -1.71
N LEU A 267 10.38 -4.87 -2.65
CA LEU A 267 9.45 -4.04 -3.45
C LEU A 267 8.30 -3.51 -2.61
N LEU A 268 7.77 -4.31 -1.69
CA LEU A 268 6.73 -3.85 -0.76
C LEU A 268 7.26 -2.76 0.17
N ASN A 269 8.48 -2.88 0.68
CA ASN A 269 9.12 -1.83 1.48
C ASN A 269 9.27 -0.53 0.69
N MET A 270 9.66 -0.61 -0.56
CA MET A 270 9.74 0.57 -1.44
C MET A 270 8.36 1.18 -1.63
N SER A 271 7.37 0.38 -1.97
CA SER A 271 5.98 0.80 -2.13
C SER A 271 5.43 1.45 -0.85
N HIS A 272 5.66 0.83 0.32
CA HIS A 272 5.22 1.35 1.62
C HIS A 272 5.83 2.73 1.93
N ARG A 273 7.15 2.89 1.74
CA ARG A 273 7.82 4.18 1.93
C ARG A 273 7.26 5.28 1.03
N LEU A 274 6.97 4.95 -0.23
CA LEU A 274 6.40 5.89 -1.19
C LEU A 274 4.98 6.29 -0.79
N PHE A 275 4.12 5.33 -0.43
CA PHE A 275 2.76 5.63 0.02
C PHE A 275 2.75 6.43 1.33
N ARG A 276 3.57 6.08 2.33
CA ARG A 276 3.69 6.87 3.58
C ARG A 276 4.15 8.30 3.33
N ARG A 277 5.09 8.50 2.40
CA ARG A 277 5.53 9.85 2.02
C ARG A 277 4.42 10.64 1.34
N LEU A 278 3.59 10.00 0.53
CA LEU A 278 2.43 10.62 -0.13
C LEU A 278 1.34 10.95 0.90
N ASP A 279 1.02 10.04 1.81
CA ASP A 279 0.04 10.24 2.88
C ASP A 279 0.41 11.43 3.77
N ALA A 280 1.68 11.54 4.21
CA ALA A 280 2.18 12.65 5.00
C ALA A 280 2.08 14.02 4.30
N ARG A 281 2.03 14.06 2.96
CA ARG A 281 1.95 15.30 2.18
C ARG A 281 0.52 15.72 1.85
N VAL A 282 -0.36 14.78 1.62
CA VAL A 282 -1.63 15.03 0.91
C VAL A 282 -2.84 14.53 1.70
N ASP A 283 -2.64 13.76 2.78
CA ASP A 283 -3.71 13.21 3.65
C ASP A 283 -4.89 12.63 2.87
N LEU A 284 -4.59 11.79 1.89
CA LEU A 284 -5.59 11.18 1.00
C LEU A 284 -6.16 9.91 1.60
N VAL A 285 -7.48 9.82 1.74
CA VAL A 285 -8.20 8.63 2.23
C VAL A 285 -7.83 7.37 1.41
N ASP A 286 -7.70 7.53 0.08
CA ASP A 286 -7.30 6.44 -0.80
C ASP A 286 -5.86 5.94 -0.53
N VAL A 287 -4.92 6.84 -0.26
CA VAL A 287 -3.53 6.46 0.09
C VAL A 287 -3.50 5.71 1.41
N LYS A 288 -4.28 6.12 2.42
CA LYS A 288 -4.39 5.38 3.69
C LYS A 288 -4.95 3.97 3.49
N ALA A 289 -6.00 3.83 2.68
CA ALA A 289 -6.56 2.52 2.34
C ALA A 289 -5.53 1.64 1.60
N LYS A 290 -4.74 2.22 0.70
CA LYS A 290 -3.65 1.52 0.00
C LYS A 290 -2.53 1.09 0.94
N VAL A 291 -2.16 1.91 1.92
CA VAL A 291 -1.18 1.54 2.96
C VAL A 291 -1.69 0.35 3.77
N GLY A 292 -2.93 0.39 4.27
CA GLY A 292 -3.51 -0.73 5.04
C GLY A 292 -3.61 -2.02 4.22
N HIS A 293 -3.99 -1.94 2.95
CA HIS A 293 -3.98 -3.11 2.06
C HIS A 293 -2.57 -3.65 1.84
N LEU A 294 -1.59 -2.78 1.64
CA LEU A 294 -0.19 -3.17 1.48
C LEU A 294 0.37 -3.88 2.72
N GLU A 295 0.04 -3.37 3.91
CA GLU A 295 0.44 -3.99 5.17
C GLU A 295 -0.16 -5.40 5.33
N SER A 296 -1.42 -5.58 4.89
CA SER A 296 -2.06 -6.91 4.85
C SER A 296 -1.33 -7.87 3.90
N VAL A 297 -1.00 -7.43 2.70
CA VAL A 297 -0.23 -8.22 1.71
C VAL A 297 1.17 -8.54 2.26
N TYR A 298 1.79 -7.58 2.94
CA TYR A 298 3.09 -7.75 3.56
C TYR A 298 3.07 -8.88 4.60
N LEU A 299 2.09 -8.84 5.51
CA LEU A 299 1.93 -9.88 6.53
C LEU A 299 1.66 -11.26 5.92
N GLU A 300 0.91 -11.33 4.83
CA GLU A 300 0.65 -12.60 4.15
C GLU A 300 1.93 -13.21 3.57
N ILE A 301 2.78 -12.40 2.93
CA ILE A 301 4.07 -12.85 2.40
C ILE A 301 5.01 -13.30 3.52
N VAL A 302 5.09 -12.54 4.61
CA VAL A 302 5.91 -12.88 5.77
C VAL A 302 5.44 -14.20 6.41
N ARG A 303 4.14 -14.36 6.54
CA ARG A 303 3.51 -15.59 7.04
C ARG A 303 3.82 -16.81 6.16
N GLU A 304 3.71 -16.66 4.85
CA GLU A 304 4.03 -17.72 3.90
C GLU A 304 5.51 -18.08 3.94
N TRP A 305 6.37 -17.08 4.06
CA TRP A 305 7.81 -17.30 4.22
C TRP A 305 8.13 -18.01 5.54
N GLY A 306 7.52 -17.62 6.66
CA GLY A 306 7.62 -18.31 7.94
C GLY A 306 7.21 -19.79 7.83
N ARG A 307 6.09 -20.09 7.17
CA ARG A 307 5.66 -21.48 6.90
C ARG A 307 6.64 -22.28 6.05
N SER A 308 7.26 -21.62 5.06
CA SER A 308 8.29 -22.25 4.22
C SER A 308 9.53 -22.64 5.03
N ILE A 309 9.90 -21.83 6.03
CA ILE A 309 10.98 -22.12 6.98
C ILE A 309 10.62 -23.33 7.83
N GLU A 310 9.43 -23.35 8.41
CA GLU A 310 8.93 -24.45 9.21
C GLU A 310 8.87 -25.80 8.45
N SER A 311 8.67 -25.74 7.12
CA SER A 311 8.62 -26.97 6.31
C SER A 311 9.93 -27.76 6.31
N SER A 312 11.05 -27.12 6.64
CA SER A 312 12.36 -27.76 6.84
C SER A 312 12.56 -28.35 8.25
N ASP A 313 11.72 -27.95 9.20
CA ASP A 313 11.71 -28.42 10.59
C ASP A 313 10.45 -29.26 10.84
N THR A 314 10.57 -30.57 10.88
CA THR A 314 9.43 -31.49 11.00
C THR A 314 8.60 -31.31 12.27
N TYR A 315 9.09 -30.56 13.25
CA TYR A 315 8.49 -30.43 14.57
C TYR A 315 7.84 -29.08 14.86
N THR A 316 7.98 -28.11 13.97
CA THR A 316 7.50 -26.74 14.18
C THR A 316 6.25 -26.39 13.36
N HIS A 317 5.56 -27.36 12.78
CA HIS A 317 4.37 -27.11 11.96
C HIS A 317 3.34 -26.22 12.68
N GLY A 318 3.06 -25.03 12.13
CA GLY A 318 2.15 -24.03 12.69
C GLY A 318 2.67 -23.30 13.94
N HIS A 319 3.92 -23.48 14.32
CA HIS A 319 4.55 -22.82 15.45
C HIS A 319 4.58 -21.29 15.28
N SER A 320 5.11 -20.77 14.17
CA SER A 320 5.21 -19.34 13.94
C SER A 320 3.82 -18.65 13.94
N GLU A 321 2.77 -19.34 13.48
CA GLU A 321 1.40 -18.87 13.53
C GLU A 321 0.88 -18.76 14.97
N ARG A 322 1.12 -19.77 15.79
CA ARG A 322 0.72 -19.76 17.21
C ARG A 322 1.49 -18.70 17.98
N VAL A 323 2.82 -18.63 17.81
CA VAL A 323 3.67 -17.62 18.44
C VAL A 323 3.21 -16.21 18.04
N ALA A 324 2.91 -15.96 16.76
CA ALA A 324 2.40 -14.68 16.30
C ALA A 324 1.03 -14.31 16.92
N THR A 325 0.15 -15.32 17.07
CA THR A 325 -1.16 -15.14 17.71
C THR A 325 -1.02 -14.81 19.20
N TYR A 326 -0.20 -15.56 19.91
CA TYR A 326 0.06 -15.34 21.35
C TYR A 326 0.74 -14.01 21.59
N ALA A 327 1.74 -13.67 20.78
CA ALA A 327 2.46 -12.41 20.89
C ALA A 327 1.58 -11.20 20.62
N ALA A 328 0.68 -11.27 19.63
CA ALA A 328 -0.30 -10.22 19.35
C ALA A 328 -1.30 -10.02 20.51
N ALA A 329 -1.79 -11.11 21.11
CA ALA A 329 -2.67 -11.06 22.28
C ALA A 329 -1.96 -10.40 23.47
N LEU A 330 -0.72 -10.80 23.75
CA LEU A 330 0.10 -10.22 24.83
C LEU A 330 0.40 -8.73 24.57
N ALA A 331 0.80 -8.36 23.35
CA ALA A 331 1.04 -6.97 22.98
C ALA A 331 -0.20 -6.08 23.17
N THR A 332 -1.38 -6.60 22.81
CA THR A 332 -2.67 -5.93 23.04
C THR A 332 -2.95 -5.76 24.54
N ALA A 333 -2.76 -6.79 25.35
CA ALA A 333 -2.95 -6.74 26.80
C ALA A 333 -2.01 -5.74 27.49
N MET A 334 -0.83 -5.55 26.92
CA MET A 334 0.16 -4.57 27.39
C MET A 334 -0.08 -3.15 26.87
N GLY A 335 -1.05 -2.93 25.99
CA GLY A 335 -1.40 -1.61 25.45
C GLY A 335 -0.38 -1.05 24.45
N LEU A 336 0.34 -1.92 23.74
CA LEU A 336 1.30 -1.50 22.71
C LEU A 336 0.59 -0.87 21.51
N ASP A 337 1.25 0.08 20.84
CA ASP A 337 0.70 0.75 19.67
C ASP A 337 0.69 -0.15 18.43
N GLU A 338 0.01 0.31 17.35
CA GLU A 338 -0.13 -0.46 16.11
C GLU A 338 1.23 -0.77 15.46
N THR A 339 2.20 0.14 15.53
CA THR A 339 3.53 -0.06 14.96
C THR A 339 4.31 -1.11 15.71
N GLU A 340 4.26 -1.09 17.04
CA GLU A 340 4.84 -2.10 17.92
C GLU A 340 4.19 -3.47 17.70
N MET A 341 2.85 -3.50 17.57
CA MET A 341 2.12 -4.73 17.28
C MET A 341 2.51 -5.34 15.94
N GLN A 342 2.65 -4.54 14.88
CA GLN A 342 3.11 -5.03 13.57
C GLN A 342 4.56 -5.54 13.64
N THR A 343 5.44 -4.83 14.37
CA THR A 343 6.83 -5.25 14.61
C THR A 343 6.86 -6.63 15.26
N ILE A 344 6.07 -6.84 16.30
CA ILE A 344 5.98 -8.12 17.04
C ILE A 344 5.42 -9.22 16.15
N ARG A 345 4.36 -8.97 15.39
CA ARG A 345 3.75 -9.98 14.49
C ARG A 345 4.72 -10.43 13.41
N VAL A 346 5.37 -9.49 12.72
CA VAL A 346 6.36 -9.81 11.68
C VAL A 346 7.57 -10.52 12.28
N GLY A 347 8.06 -10.04 13.42
CA GLY A 347 9.14 -10.68 14.17
C GLY A 347 8.81 -12.12 14.59
N ALA A 348 7.59 -12.37 15.07
CA ALA A 348 7.12 -13.70 15.47
C ALA A 348 7.11 -14.70 14.31
N TYR A 349 6.70 -14.27 13.09
CA TYR A 349 6.76 -15.14 11.91
C TYR A 349 8.19 -15.47 11.47
N LEU A 350 9.15 -14.58 11.72
CA LEU A 350 10.51 -14.69 11.19
C LEU A 350 11.58 -14.93 12.25
N HIS A 351 11.23 -15.04 13.55
CA HIS A 351 12.24 -15.18 14.63
C HIS A 351 13.21 -16.33 14.39
N ASP A 352 12.70 -17.42 13.85
CA ASP A 352 13.41 -18.67 13.56
C ASP A 352 14.00 -18.74 12.13
N LEU A 353 13.99 -17.65 11.35
CA LEU A 353 14.45 -17.61 9.94
C LEU A 353 15.82 -18.25 9.74
N GLY A 354 16.74 -18.05 10.69
CA GLY A 354 18.09 -18.58 10.57
C GLY A 354 18.20 -20.10 10.65
N LYS A 355 17.18 -20.82 11.08
CA LYS A 355 17.14 -22.29 11.11
C LYS A 355 17.35 -22.93 9.74
N VAL A 356 17.04 -22.21 8.65
CA VAL A 356 17.32 -22.68 7.27
C VAL A 356 18.81 -22.91 6.99
N ARG A 357 19.70 -22.35 7.79
CA ARG A 357 21.16 -22.57 7.69
C ARG A 357 21.68 -23.63 8.64
N ILE A 358 20.88 -24.11 9.57
CA ILE A 358 21.25 -25.17 10.46
C ILE A 358 21.27 -26.53 9.69
N PRO A 359 22.31 -27.33 9.80
CA PRO A 359 22.36 -28.65 9.16
C PRO A 359 21.14 -29.50 9.50
N HIS A 360 20.54 -30.13 8.49
CA HIS A 360 19.31 -30.90 8.62
C HIS A 360 19.42 -32.03 9.69
N GLU A 361 20.60 -32.64 9.80
CA GLU A 361 20.89 -33.69 10.77
C GLU A 361 20.83 -33.19 12.22
N ILE A 362 21.16 -31.91 12.44
CA ILE A 362 21.05 -31.25 13.75
C ILE A 362 19.61 -30.82 14.00
N LEU A 363 19.00 -30.14 13.03
CA LEU A 363 17.66 -29.58 13.15
C LEU A 363 16.60 -30.66 13.41
N ASN A 364 16.67 -31.78 12.70
CA ASN A 364 15.70 -32.88 12.77
C ASN A 364 16.21 -34.11 13.56
N LYS A 365 17.19 -33.95 14.43
CA LYS A 365 17.74 -35.05 15.23
C LYS A 365 16.69 -35.66 16.13
N PRO A 366 16.42 -36.98 16.05
CA PRO A 366 15.45 -37.66 16.90
C PRO A 366 16.01 -37.95 18.31
N GLY A 367 16.39 -36.91 19.05
CA GLY A 367 16.99 -37.06 20.38
C GLY A 367 17.61 -35.75 20.89
N ARG A 368 18.35 -35.86 22.00
CA ARG A 368 19.06 -34.69 22.54
C ARG A 368 20.25 -34.33 21.67
N LEU A 369 20.46 -33.03 21.44
CA LEU A 369 21.66 -32.50 20.79
C LEU A 369 22.88 -32.71 21.70
N THR A 370 24.05 -32.93 21.11
CA THR A 370 25.34 -32.84 21.84
C THR A 370 25.60 -31.33 22.16
N ASN A 371 26.61 -31.08 22.98
CA ASN A 371 26.97 -29.70 23.30
C ASN A 371 27.39 -28.94 22.02
N GLU A 372 28.15 -29.58 21.13
CA GLU A 372 28.61 -28.97 19.87
C GLU A 372 27.44 -28.70 18.92
N GLU A 373 26.51 -29.62 18.79
CA GLU A 373 25.31 -29.47 17.99
C GLU A 373 24.40 -28.35 18.55
N PHE A 374 24.34 -28.24 19.88
CA PHE A 374 23.57 -27.17 20.53
C PHE A 374 24.23 -25.81 20.34
N GLU A 375 25.57 -25.72 20.36
CA GLU A 375 26.25 -24.45 20.02
C GLU A 375 25.98 -24.05 18.56
N GLU A 376 25.94 -25.00 17.61
CA GLU A 376 25.55 -24.70 16.25
C GLU A 376 24.07 -24.25 16.17
N MET A 377 23.16 -24.90 16.88
CA MET A 377 21.75 -24.49 16.95
C MET A 377 21.59 -23.05 17.47
N LYS A 378 22.37 -22.66 18.48
CA LYS A 378 22.35 -21.30 19.04
C LYS A 378 22.77 -20.19 18.05
N ARG A 379 23.29 -20.53 16.88
CA ARG A 379 23.69 -19.56 15.85
C ARG A 379 22.55 -19.12 14.95
N HIS A 380 21.36 -19.76 15.01
CA HIS A 380 20.25 -19.38 14.14
C HIS A 380 19.81 -17.90 14.28
N PRO A 381 19.86 -17.21 15.46
CA PRO A 381 19.59 -15.79 15.51
C PRO A 381 20.56 -14.97 14.67
N GLU A 382 21.85 -15.30 14.67
CA GLU A 382 22.88 -14.65 13.87
C GLU A 382 22.65 -14.90 12.38
N TYR A 383 22.38 -16.14 12.00
CA TYR A 383 22.05 -16.51 10.64
C TYR A 383 20.78 -15.79 10.13
N GLY A 384 19.78 -15.61 11.00
CA GLY A 384 18.58 -14.84 10.70
C GLY A 384 18.89 -13.39 10.35
N ILE A 385 19.76 -12.73 11.14
CA ILE A 385 20.21 -11.37 10.87
C ILE A 385 20.98 -11.28 9.54
N GLU A 386 21.87 -12.22 9.26
CA GLU A 386 22.61 -12.24 8.00
C GLU A 386 21.69 -12.41 6.78
N LEU A 387 20.67 -13.29 6.88
CA LEU A 387 19.67 -13.48 5.82
C LEU A 387 18.84 -12.22 5.56
N LEU A 388 18.63 -11.41 6.59
CA LEU A 388 17.90 -10.15 6.49
C LEU A 388 18.78 -8.93 6.19
N ALA A 389 20.09 -9.07 6.11
CA ALA A 389 21.01 -7.95 5.90
C ALA A 389 20.69 -7.13 4.64
N SER A 390 20.13 -7.77 3.61
CA SER A 390 19.74 -7.13 2.35
C SER A 390 18.25 -6.74 2.26
N VAL A 391 17.46 -6.98 3.31
CA VAL A 391 16.03 -6.67 3.37
C VAL A 391 15.81 -5.56 4.38
N GLU A 392 15.30 -4.43 3.91
CA GLU A 392 14.82 -3.37 4.80
C GLU A 392 13.34 -3.63 5.11
N PHE A 393 12.98 -3.63 6.37
CA PHE A 393 11.58 -3.76 6.80
C PHE A 393 11.02 -2.40 7.21
N PRO A 394 9.70 -2.16 7.03
CA PRO A 394 9.05 -0.95 7.55
C PRO A 394 9.11 -0.88 9.08
N TRP A 395 9.25 -2.03 9.72
CA TRP A 395 9.38 -2.22 11.17
C TRP A 395 10.73 -2.82 11.49
N ASP A 396 11.38 -2.36 12.55
CA ASP A 396 12.67 -2.95 12.97
C ASP A 396 12.47 -4.24 13.74
N ILE A 397 12.48 -5.35 13.02
CA ILE A 397 12.32 -6.71 13.57
C ILE A 397 13.65 -7.38 13.95
N ARG A 398 14.79 -6.77 13.60
CA ARG A 398 16.11 -7.36 13.87
C ARG A 398 16.38 -7.62 15.35
N PRO A 399 15.97 -6.72 16.28
CA PRO A 399 16.11 -6.98 17.71
C PRO A 399 15.38 -8.25 18.16
N ILE A 400 14.19 -8.52 17.60
CA ILE A 400 13.45 -9.74 17.91
C ILE A 400 14.24 -10.96 17.45
N ILE A 401 14.64 -11.00 16.18
CA ILE A 401 15.32 -12.14 15.59
C ILE A 401 16.64 -12.44 16.30
N ARG A 402 17.40 -11.40 16.68
CA ARG A 402 18.67 -11.58 17.36
C ARG A 402 18.50 -12.02 18.81
N SER A 403 17.49 -11.47 19.53
CA SER A 403 17.47 -11.52 21.00
C SER A 403 16.30 -12.33 21.59
N HIS A 404 15.50 -13.05 20.77
CA HIS A 404 14.35 -13.80 21.27
C HIS A 404 14.70 -14.99 22.20
N HIS A 405 15.96 -15.37 22.29
CA HIS A 405 16.47 -16.36 23.25
C HIS A 405 17.27 -15.77 24.41
N GLU A 406 17.32 -14.44 24.51
CA GLU A 406 17.94 -13.77 25.67
C GLU A 406 17.05 -13.92 26.91
N LYS A 407 17.70 -13.92 28.08
CA LYS A 407 17.06 -14.04 29.40
C LYS A 407 17.55 -12.93 30.30
N LEU A 408 16.66 -12.36 31.13
CA LEU A 408 16.97 -11.19 31.97
C LEU A 408 18.16 -11.39 32.90
N ASP A 409 18.45 -12.63 33.30
CA ASP A 409 19.60 -13.00 34.14
C ASP A 409 20.92 -13.09 33.36
N GLY A 410 20.91 -12.95 32.03
CA GLY A 410 22.06 -13.10 31.15
C GLY A 410 22.44 -14.53 30.82
N SER A 411 21.58 -15.52 31.12
CA SER A 411 21.79 -16.93 30.77
C SER A 411 21.41 -17.24 29.32
N GLY A 412 20.83 -16.28 28.59
CA GLY A 412 20.42 -16.40 27.21
C GLY A 412 21.54 -16.37 26.18
N TYR A 413 21.19 -16.26 24.92
CA TYR A 413 22.11 -16.19 23.77
C TYR A 413 21.49 -15.38 22.62
N PRO A 414 22.28 -14.83 21.68
CA PRO A 414 23.75 -14.98 21.49
C PRO A 414 24.59 -14.00 22.31
N ASP A 415 24.03 -12.81 22.69
CA ASP A 415 24.81 -11.70 23.25
C ASP A 415 24.87 -11.71 24.77
N ARG A 416 24.07 -12.55 25.44
CA ARG A 416 23.95 -12.66 26.91
C ARG A 416 23.54 -11.33 27.57
N LEU A 417 22.58 -10.67 26.92
CA LEU A 417 22.01 -9.40 27.42
C LEU A 417 21.32 -9.59 28.76
N ARG A 418 21.23 -8.50 29.55
CA ARG A 418 20.64 -8.52 30.89
C ARG A 418 19.59 -7.43 31.06
N GLY A 419 18.52 -7.75 31.76
CA GLY A 419 17.50 -6.77 32.14
C GLY A 419 17.03 -5.92 30.96
N ASP A 420 17.16 -4.61 31.09
CA ASP A 420 16.68 -3.61 30.13
C ASP A 420 17.52 -3.54 28.82
N GLU A 421 18.64 -4.26 28.75
CA GLU A 421 19.39 -4.38 27.49
C GLU A 421 18.62 -5.23 26.46
N ILE A 422 17.68 -6.07 26.92
CA ILE A 422 16.85 -6.91 26.04
C ILE A 422 15.64 -6.11 25.57
N PRO A 423 15.48 -5.88 24.26
CA PRO A 423 14.31 -5.18 23.73
C PRO A 423 12.98 -5.80 24.18
N LEU A 424 12.00 -4.97 24.54
CA LEU A 424 10.70 -5.45 25.02
C LEU A 424 10.06 -6.46 24.07
N SER A 425 10.08 -6.19 22.78
CA SER A 425 9.53 -7.08 21.76
C SER A 425 10.19 -8.48 21.77
N ALA A 426 11.49 -8.55 22.00
CA ALA A 426 12.21 -9.81 22.13
C ALA A 426 11.84 -10.54 23.44
N GLN A 427 11.67 -9.83 24.56
CA GLN A 427 11.22 -10.41 25.82
C GLN A 427 9.83 -11.06 25.67
N LEU A 428 8.89 -10.36 24.99
CA LEU A 428 7.53 -10.88 24.76
C LEU A 428 7.54 -12.13 23.87
N ILE A 429 8.30 -12.11 22.78
CA ILE A 429 8.44 -13.29 21.91
C ILE A 429 9.06 -14.45 22.67
N CYS A 430 10.08 -14.22 23.49
CA CYS A 430 10.71 -15.27 24.29
C CYS A 430 9.73 -16.02 25.20
N ILE A 431 8.83 -15.27 25.86
CA ILE A 431 7.80 -15.87 26.75
C ILE A 431 6.86 -16.77 25.96
N VAL A 432 6.32 -16.25 24.84
CA VAL A 432 5.32 -16.98 24.06
C VAL A 432 5.91 -18.15 23.29
N ASP A 433 7.18 -18.04 22.84
CA ASP A 433 7.93 -19.13 22.23
C ASP A 433 8.16 -20.28 23.21
N VAL A 434 8.62 -19.98 24.43
CA VAL A 434 8.78 -20.98 25.50
C VAL A 434 7.44 -21.65 25.81
N TYR A 435 6.35 -20.90 25.89
CA TYR A 435 5.02 -21.47 26.13
C TYR A 435 4.58 -22.41 25.00
N ASP A 436 4.71 -21.99 23.73
CA ASP A 436 4.38 -22.83 22.60
C ASP A 436 5.25 -24.10 22.57
N ALA A 437 6.54 -23.94 22.83
CA ALA A 437 7.45 -25.08 22.94
C ALA A 437 7.03 -26.06 24.04
N LEU A 438 6.51 -25.59 25.17
CA LEU A 438 6.03 -26.41 26.28
C LEU A 438 4.71 -27.12 25.96
N THR A 439 3.80 -26.45 25.29
CA THR A 439 2.44 -26.93 24.97
C THR A 439 2.33 -27.68 23.64
N SER A 440 3.43 -27.78 22.87
CA SER A 440 3.51 -28.56 21.63
C SER A 440 4.22 -29.91 21.83
N ASN A 441 3.82 -30.92 21.02
CA ASN A 441 4.51 -32.20 20.99
C ASN A 441 5.90 -32.07 20.37
N ARG A 442 6.91 -32.61 21.01
CA ARG A 442 8.29 -32.70 20.52
C ARG A 442 8.72 -34.18 20.44
N PRO A 443 9.71 -34.55 19.63
CA PRO A 443 10.13 -35.96 19.45
C PRO A 443 10.46 -36.69 20.75
N TYR A 444 10.97 -35.92 21.70
CA TYR A 444 11.46 -36.42 22.99
C TYR A 444 10.55 -36.06 24.18
N ARG A 445 9.40 -35.32 23.91
CA ARG A 445 8.50 -34.90 24.99
C ARG A 445 7.09 -34.67 24.46
N ARG A 446 6.09 -35.18 25.15
CA ARG A 446 4.67 -34.84 24.91
C ARG A 446 4.39 -33.39 25.34
N ALA A 447 3.39 -32.79 24.72
CA ALA A 447 2.86 -31.50 25.13
C ALA A 447 2.45 -31.55 26.61
N LEU A 448 2.82 -30.48 27.34
CA LEU A 448 2.31 -30.23 28.68
C LEU A 448 0.91 -29.67 28.64
N HIS A 449 0.13 -29.86 29.69
CA HIS A 449 -1.10 -29.12 29.89
C HIS A 449 -0.81 -27.62 30.12
N SER A 450 -1.74 -26.77 29.78
CA SER A 450 -1.59 -25.28 29.91
C SER A 450 -1.16 -24.87 31.32
N ASP A 451 -1.76 -25.50 32.38
CA ASP A 451 -1.43 -25.18 33.77
C ASP A 451 0.00 -25.62 34.18
N GLU A 452 0.50 -26.66 33.55
CA GLU A 452 1.89 -27.12 33.77
C GLU A 452 2.87 -26.15 33.07
N ALA A 453 2.55 -25.74 31.85
CA ALA A 453 3.33 -24.74 31.13
C ALA A 453 3.35 -23.40 31.86
N ALA A 454 2.23 -22.96 32.42
CA ALA A 454 2.14 -21.76 33.25
C ALA A 454 3.05 -21.82 34.47
N ARG A 455 3.04 -22.98 35.20
CA ARG A 455 3.96 -23.19 36.34
C ARG A 455 5.41 -23.09 35.91
N HIS A 456 5.78 -23.67 34.80
CA HIS A 456 7.15 -23.57 34.28
C HIS A 456 7.53 -22.11 33.96
N LEU A 457 6.64 -21.32 33.36
CA LEU A 457 6.91 -19.90 33.12
C LEU A 457 7.08 -19.14 34.45
N MET A 458 6.27 -19.42 35.46
CA MET A 458 6.42 -18.81 36.79
C MET A 458 7.71 -19.24 37.49
N ASP A 459 8.16 -20.47 37.33
CA ASP A 459 9.48 -20.94 37.84
C ASP A 459 10.63 -20.16 37.17
N GLU A 460 10.55 -19.87 35.86
CA GLU A 460 11.52 -19.03 35.15
C GLU A 460 11.46 -17.55 35.65
N VAL A 461 10.30 -17.03 36.07
CA VAL A 461 10.19 -15.73 36.76
C VAL A 461 10.94 -15.76 38.11
N PHE A 462 10.74 -16.80 38.93
CA PHE A 462 11.44 -16.95 40.21
C PHE A 462 12.95 -17.06 40.06
N GLN A 463 13.41 -17.60 38.92
CA GLN A 463 14.84 -17.67 38.59
C GLN A 463 15.38 -16.34 38.03
N GLY A 464 14.57 -15.32 37.89
CA GLY A 464 14.97 -13.99 37.36
C GLY A 464 15.13 -13.92 35.85
N LYS A 465 14.57 -14.89 35.08
CA LYS A 465 14.71 -14.96 33.62
C LYS A 465 13.65 -14.17 32.87
N PHE A 466 12.47 -13.98 33.47
CA PHE A 466 11.36 -13.21 32.92
C PHE A 466 10.84 -12.18 33.90
N LEU A 467 10.23 -11.09 33.40
CA LEU A 467 9.47 -10.16 34.22
C LEU A 467 8.11 -10.79 34.57
N LYS A 468 7.79 -10.76 35.87
CA LYS A 468 6.52 -11.29 36.40
C LYS A 468 5.32 -10.69 35.68
N MET A 469 5.30 -9.36 35.53
CA MET A 469 4.20 -8.66 34.89
C MET A 469 3.93 -9.10 33.44
N HIS A 470 4.96 -9.42 32.65
CA HIS A 470 4.81 -9.88 31.28
C HIS A 470 4.23 -11.30 31.21
N VAL A 471 4.69 -12.17 32.11
CA VAL A 471 4.18 -13.54 32.18
C VAL A 471 2.74 -13.56 32.68
N GLU A 472 2.39 -12.80 33.70
CA GLU A 472 1.02 -12.68 34.20
C GLU A 472 0.08 -12.12 33.12
N ALA A 473 0.47 -11.04 32.44
CA ALA A 473 -0.31 -10.50 31.33
C ALA A 473 -0.55 -11.53 30.22
N PHE A 474 0.46 -12.35 29.88
CA PHE A 474 0.31 -13.42 28.91
C PHE A 474 -0.66 -14.51 29.40
N LEU A 475 -0.51 -15.01 30.62
CA LEU A 475 -1.36 -16.05 31.19
C LEU A 475 -2.82 -15.61 31.27
N ASP A 476 -3.06 -14.35 31.59
CA ASP A 476 -4.41 -13.75 31.57
C ASP A 476 -5.03 -13.80 30.17
N THR A 477 -4.26 -13.56 29.11
CA THR A 477 -4.75 -13.69 27.73
C THR A 477 -5.17 -15.12 27.39
N GLN A 478 -4.55 -16.11 28.03
CA GLN A 478 -4.85 -17.53 27.86
C GLN A 478 -5.96 -18.04 28.79
N GLN A 479 -6.58 -17.18 29.60
CA GLN A 479 -7.59 -17.50 30.62
C GLN A 479 -7.08 -18.53 31.64
N ILE A 480 -5.79 -18.55 31.93
CA ILE A 480 -5.15 -19.44 32.88
C ILE A 480 -5.01 -18.69 34.22
N THR A 481 -5.74 -19.12 35.24
CA THR A 481 -5.66 -18.52 36.56
C THR A 481 -4.37 -19.01 37.25
N THR A 482 -3.43 -18.12 37.48
CA THR A 482 -2.28 -18.39 38.36
C THR A 482 -2.78 -18.50 39.80
N LEU A 483 -2.76 -19.71 40.36
CA LEU A 483 -2.89 -19.90 41.79
C LEU A 483 -1.70 -19.24 42.48
N ALA A 484 -1.95 -18.21 43.28
CA ALA A 484 -0.98 -17.43 44.03
C ALA A 484 -0.21 -18.27 45.06
#